data_850e432a3c85b4bbeca2dc8b0fd75740
#
_entry.id   850e432a3c85b4bbeca2dc8b0fd75740
#
_cell.length_a   1.000
_cell.length_b   1.000
_cell.length_c   1.000
_cell.angle_alpha   90.00
_cell.angle_beta   90.00
_cell.angle_gamma   90.00
#
_symmetry.space_group_name_H-M   'P 1'
#
loop_
_entity.id
_entity.type
_entity.pdbx_description
1 polymer ?
#
loop_
_entity_poly.entity_id
_entity_poly.type
_entity_poly.pdbx_seq_one_letter_code
_entity_poly.pdbx_strand_id
1 'polypeptide(L)'
;MSAPTPPEASSPEAVLATFDLEHFIEFADLAVTALAQHRAEIDDLNVFPVPDGDTGTNMYLTVEAARDAMRDALKDSPGDLRVGLSAYARGALLGAKGNSGVILSQLIGALFRRIGQARPDDRSAQIFAQGMQEASDA
;
A
#
# COMPACT_ATOMS: atom_id res chain seq x y z
N MET A 1 -14.12 -31.43 18.09
CA MET A 1 -13.20 -30.32 17.96
C MET A 1 -13.36 -29.67 16.59
N SER A 2 -13.65 -28.41 16.59
CA SER A 2 -13.85 -27.70 15.35
C SER A 2 -12.53 -27.13 14.87
N ALA A 3 -12.30 -27.22 13.58
CA ALA A 3 -11.16 -26.58 12.96
C ALA A 3 -11.33 -25.07 13.03
N PRO A 4 -10.22 -24.32 13.03
CA PRO A 4 -10.30 -22.88 12.93
C PRO A 4 -11.05 -22.49 11.66
N THR A 5 -11.90 -21.52 11.80
CA THR A 5 -12.73 -21.10 10.68
C THR A 5 -11.91 -20.25 9.68
N PRO A 6 -11.92 -20.62 8.40
CA PRO A 6 -11.21 -19.85 7.40
C PRO A 6 -11.60 -18.36 7.29
N PRO A 7 -12.83 -17.95 7.65
CA PRO A 7 -13.19 -16.53 7.52
C PRO A 7 -12.30 -15.57 8.29
N GLU A 8 -11.62 -16.05 9.31
CA GLU A 8 -10.71 -15.20 10.07
C GLU A 8 -9.53 -14.71 9.23
N ALA A 9 -9.17 -15.46 8.20
CA ALA A 9 -8.07 -15.09 7.33
C ALA A 9 -8.38 -13.85 6.49
N SER A 10 -9.63 -13.45 6.34
CA SER A 10 -10.02 -12.27 5.58
C SER A 10 -10.27 -11.05 6.44
N SER A 11 -10.17 -11.15 7.76
CA SER A 11 -10.35 -10.01 8.65
C SER A 11 -9.09 -9.12 8.62
N PRO A 12 -9.25 -7.81 8.81
CA PRO A 12 -8.08 -6.93 8.93
C PRO A 12 -7.12 -7.36 10.03
N GLU A 13 -7.65 -7.84 11.16
CA GLU A 13 -6.82 -8.33 12.26
C GLU A 13 -5.96 -9.51 11.83
N ALA A 14 -6.54 -10.47 11.13
CA ALA A 14 -5.82 -11.65 10.69
C ALA A 14 -4.76 -11.28 9.67
N VAL A 15 -5.07 -10.36 8.76
CA VAL A 15 -4.13 -9.89 7.75
C VAL A 15 -2.91 -9.25 8.41
N LEU A 16 -3.14 -8.34 9.37
CA LEU A 16 -2.05 -7.64 10.04
C LEU A 16 -1.25 -8.56 10.97
N ALA A 17 -1.90 -9.57 11.57
CA ALA A 17 -1.20 -10.51 12.42
C ALA A 17 -0.18 -11.35 11.66
N THR A 18 -0.42 -11.57 10.35
CA THR A 18 0.51 -12.31 9.48
C THR A 18 1.32 -11.40 8.58
N PHE A 19 1.23 -10.09 8.79
CA PHE A 19 1.90 -9.12 7.92
C PHE A 19 3.40 -9.10 8.23
N ASP A 20 4.17 -9.58 7.28
CA ASP A 20 5.62 -9.60 7.33
C ASP A 20 6.18 -9.11 5.98
N LEU A 21 7.49 -9.08 5.85
CA LEU A 21 8.11 -8.58 4.64
C LEU A 21 7.70 -9.38 3.40
N GLU A 22 7.63 -10.70 3.52
CA GLU A 22 7.27 -11.55 2.39
C GLU A 22 5.87 -11.24 1.88
N HIS A 23 4.91 -11.11 2.80
CA HIS A 23 3.54 -10.75 2.44
C HIS A 23 3.46 -9.33 1.89
N PHE A 24 4.26 -8.42 2.42
CA PHE A 24 4.31 -7.06 1.91
C PHE A 24 4.81 -7.01 0.48
N ILE A 25 5.88 -7.75 0.17
CA ILE A 25 6.42 -7.82 -1.19
C ILE A 25 5.36 -8.39 -2.15
N GLU A 26 4.68 -9.46 -1.74
CA GLU A 26 3.59 -10.03 -2.54
C GLU A 26 2.49 -9.02 -2.80
N PHE A 27 2.10 -8.28 -1.76
CA PHE A 27 1.07 -7.26 -1.88
C PHE A 27 1.52 -6.15 -2.84
N ALA A 28 2.76 -5.70 -2.73
CA ALA A 28 3.29 -4.65 -3.61
C ALA A 28 3.27 -5.09 -5.07
N ASP A 29 3.65 -6.34 -5.35
CA ASP A 29 3.62 -6.87 -6.70
C ASP A 29 2.19 -7.02 -7.20
N LEU A 30 1.27 -7.47 -6.35
CA LEU A 30 -0.14 -7.60 -6.71
C LEU A 30 -0.76 -6.24 -7.04
N ALA A 31 -0.42 -5.22 -6.27
CA ALA A 31 -0.94 -3.86 -6.51
C ALA A 31 -0.51 -3.35 -7.88
N VAL A 32 0.75 -3.55 -8.26
CA VAL A 32 1.24 -3.16 -9.58
C VAL A 32 0.50 -3.92 -10.67
N THR A 33 0.36 -5.23 -10.52
CA THR A 33 -0.31 -6.07 -11.51
C THR A 33 -1.78 -5.68 -11.67
N ALA A 34 -2.48 -5.49 -10.55
CA ALA A 34 -3.90 -5.14 -10.59
C ALA A 34 -4.11 -3.78 -11.27
N LEU A 35 -3.29 -2.79 -10.92
CA LEU A 35 -3.43 -1.48 -11.55
C LEU A 35 -3.02 -1.51 -13.02
N ALA A 36 -2.01 -2.30 -13.37
CA ALA A 36 -1.63 -2.46 -14.77
C ALA A 36 -2.78 -3.06 -15.59
N GLN A 37 -3.50 -4.02 -15.02
CA GLN A 37 -4.60 -4.68 -15.71
C GLN A 37 -5.84 -3.79 -15.84
N HIS A 38 -6.08 -2.93 -14.86
CA HIS A 38 -7.33 -2.17 -14.79
C HIS A 38 -7.17 -0.68 -15.07
N ARG A 39 -5.96 -0.22 -15.35
CA ARG A 39 -5.72 1.21 -15.53
C ARG A 39 -6.56 1.84 -16.63
N ALA A 40 -6.76 1.12 -17.73
CA ALA A 40 -7.55 1.64 -18.83
C ALA A 40 -9.02 1.82 -18.42
N GLU A 41 -9.56 0.85 -17.66
CA GLU A 41 -10.92 0.96 -17.15
C GLU A 41 -11.07 2.15 -16.20
N ILE A 42 -10.09 2.34 -15.33
CA ILE A 42 -10.11 3.46 -14.37
C ILE A 42 -9.99 4.78 -15.13
N ASP A 43 -9.10 4.85 -16.12
CA ASP A 43 -8.95 6.05 -16.94
C ASP A 43 -10.27 6.39 -17.66
N ASP A 44 -10.96 5.37 -18.18
CA ASP A 44 -12.23 5.56 -18.87
C ASP A 44 -13.35 6.05 -17.93
N LEU A 45 -13.29 5.66 -16.65
CA LEU A 45 -14.28 6.08 -15.67
C LEU A 45 -14.02 7.48 -15.12
N ASN A 46 -12.86 8.04 -15.38
CA ASN A 46 -12.44 9.33 -14.83
C ASN A 46 -12.98 10.47 -15.69
N VAL A 47 -14.29 10.72 -15.58
CA VAL A 47 -14.97 11.74 -16.38
C VAL A 47 -15.34 12.98 -15.59
N PHE A 48 -15.19 12.98 -14.27
CA PHE A 48 -15.53 14.10 -13.41
C PHE A 48 -14.45 14.36 -12.37
N PRO A 49 -14.26 15.62 -11.98
CA PRO A 49 -14.85 16.84 -12.54
C PRO A 49 -14.23 17.23 -13.88
N VAL A 50 -13.01 16.74 -14.16
CA VAL A 50 -12.30 16.99 -15.39
C VAL A 50 -11.99 15.66 -16.05
N PRO A 51 -12.40 15.42 -17.29
CA PRO A 51 -12.17 14.14 -17.96
C PRO A 51 -10.75 14.05 -18.53
N ASP A 52 -9.74 14.05 -17.65
CA ASP A 52 -8.35 13.93 -18.06
C ASP A 52 -7.95 12.50 -18.45
N GLY A 53 -8.68 11.51 -17.93
CA GLY A 53 -8.53 10.13 -18.40
C GLY A 53 -7.23 9.43 -18.01
N ASP A 54 -6.54 9.89 -16.95
CA ASP A 54 -5.24 9.33 -16.59
C ASP A 54 -5.11 8.90 -15.13
N THR A 55 -6.21 8.83 -14.39
CA THR A 55 -6.17 8.45 -12.97
C THR A 55 -5.55 7.07 -12.77
N GLY A 56 -6.01 6.07 -13.53
CA GLY A 56 -5.50 4.71 -13.43
C GLY A 56 -4.03 4.62 -13.79
N THR A 57 -3.65 5.29 -14.86
CA THR A 57 -2.25 5.32 -15.30
C THR A 57 -1.36 5.98 -14.24
N ASN A 58 -1.80 7.09 -13.66
CA ASN A 58 -1.03 7.80 -12.64
C ASN A 58 -0.89 6.96 -11.36
N MET A 59 -1.95 6.27 -10.94
CA MET A 59 -1.87 5.36 -9.79
C MET A 59 -0.91 4.20 -10.06
N TYR A 60 -0.99 3.62 -11.25
CA TYR A 60 -0.10 2.53 -11.65
C TYR A 60 1.36 2.98 -11.59
N LEU A 61 1.69 4.12 -12.19
CA LEU A 61 3.07 4.61 -12.22
C LEU A 61 3.57 4.90 -10.80
N THR A 62 2.70 5.38 -9.93
CA THR A 62 3.06 5.69 -8.54
C THR A 62 3.38 4.42 -7.75
N VAL A 63 2.55 3.39 -7.84
CA VAL A 63 2.82 2.15 -7.10
C VAL A 63 3.98 1.37 -7.72
N GLU A 64 4.20 1.47 -9.02
CA GLU A 64 5.35 0.86 -9.67
C GLU A 64 6.64 1.48 -9.15
N ALA A 65 6.71 2.81 -9.07
CA ALA A 65 7.85 3.51 -8.52
C ALA A 65 8.09 3.13 -7.05
N ALA A 66 7.02 3.00 -6.28
CA ALA A 66 7.11 2.60 -4.88
C ALA A 66 7.70 1.19 -4.73
N ARG A 67 7.19 0.25 -5.52
CA ARG A 67 7.67 -1.13 -5.49
C ARG A 67 9.15 -1.21 -5.88
N ASP A 68 9.53 -0.51 -6.93
CA ASP A 68 10.90 -0.55 -7.41
C ASP A 68 11.87 0.04 -6.38
N ALA A 69 11.48 1.12 -5.70
CA ALA A 69 12.27 1.71 -4.62
C ALA A 69 12.41 0.74 -3.44
N MET A 70 11.33 0.05 -3.09
CA MET A 70 11.35 -0.96 -2.04
C MET A 70 12.33 -2.08 -2.37
N ARG A 71 12.23 -2.64 -3.57
CA ARG A 71 13.13 -3.72 -3.99
C ARG A 71 14.58 -3.31 -3.99
N ASP A 72 14.84 -2.10 -4.46
CA ASP A 72 16.21 -1.57 -4.49
C ASP A 72 16.78 -1.42 -3.09
N ALA A 73 16.00 -0.87 -2.16
CA ALA A 73 16.44 -0.70 -0.77
C ALA A 73 16.67 -2.05 -0.08
N LEU A 74 15.87 -3.05 -0.39
CA LEU A 74 15.99 -4.37 0.23
C LEU A 74 17.21 -5.16 -0.27
N LYS A 75 17.86 -4.75 -1.35
CA LYS A 75 19.12 -5.36 -1.77
C LYS A 75 20.20 -5.19 -0.71
N ASP A 76 20.22 -4.03 -0.05
CA ASP A 76 21.20 -3.72 0.99
C ASP A 76 20.74 -4.13 2.38
N SER A 77 19.45 -4.37 2.56
CA SER A 77 18.86 -4.70 3.86
C SER A 77 17.86 -5.84 3.70
N PRO A 78 18.30 -7.03 3.30
CA PRO A 78 17.39 -8.15 3.06
C PRO A 78 16.65 -8.53 4.33
N GLY A 79 15.36 -8.77 4.22
CA GLY A 79 14.54 -9.21 5.32
C GLY A 79 14.11 -8.12 6.29
N ASP A 80 14.42 -6.86 6.03
CA ASP A 80 14.09 -5.76 6.93
C ASP A 80 12.78 -5.11 6.51
N LEU A 81 11.69 -5.45 7.21
CA LEU A 81 10.37 -4.92 6.92
C LEU A 81 10.32 -3.40 7.05
N ARG A 82 10.98 -2.84 8.05
CA ARG A 82 10.97 -1.41 8.28
C ARG A 82 11.61 -0.65 7.12
N VAL A 83 12.72 -1.17 6.61
CA VAL A 83 13.37 -0.60 5.44
C VAL A 83 12.45 -0.70 4.23
N GLY A 84 11.79 -1.84 4.05
CA GLY A 84 10.86 -2.04 2.94
C GLY A 84 9.69 -1.06 2.98
N LEU A 85 9.07 -0.90 4.13
CA LEU A 85 7.94 0.04 4.29
C LEU A 85 8.36 1.48 4.03
N SER A 86 9.49 1.89 4.61
CA SER A 86 10.01 3.25 4.45
C SER A 86 10.35 3.55 2.99
N ALA A 87 11.03 2.62 2.33
CA ALA A 87 11.42 2.80 0.94
C ALA A 87 10.21 2.84 0.01
N TYR A 88 9.21 2.01 0.28
CA TYR A 88 7.98 2.00 -0.50
C TYR A 88 7.27 3.35 -0.41
N ALA A 89 7.07 3.84 0.82
CA ALA A 89 6.39 5.11 1.03
C ALA A 89 7.16 6.28 0.39
N ARG A 90 8.48 6.28 0.53
CA ARG A 90 9.32 7.30 -0.08
C ARG A 90 9.29 7.22 -1.60
N GLY A 91 9.34 6.01 -2.15
CA GLY A 91 9.26 5.81 -3.60
C GLY A 91 7.93 6.27 -4.17
N ALA A 92 6.84 6.04 -3.44
CA ALA A 92 5.53 6.54 -3.84
C ALA A 92 5.52 8.06 -3.87
N LEU A 93 6.06 8.69 -2.85
CA LEU A 93 6.10 10.15 -2.76
C LEU A 93 6.94 10.77 -3.87
N LEU A 94 8.14 10.24 -4.09
CA LEU A 94 9.07 10.78 -5.09
C LEU A 94 8.63 10.48 -6.51
N GLY A 95 7.93 9.37 -6.71
CA GLY A 95 7.44 8.93 -8.01
C GLY A 95 5.99 9.25 -8.28
N ALA A 96 5.34 10.03 -7.43
CA ALA A 96 3.92 10.33 -7.58
C ALA A 96 3.64 11.05 -8.90
N LYS A 97 2.62 10.60 -9.61
CA LYS A 97 2.20 11.16 -10.88
C LYS A 97 0.77 11.67 -10.78
N GLY A 98 0.57 12.94 -11.15
CA GLY A 98 -0.74 13.57 -11.15
C GLY A 98 -1.32 13.71 -9.76
N ASN A 99 -2.52 14.29 -9.67
CA ASN A 99 -3.20 14.49 -8.39
C ASN A 99 -3.52 13.16 -7.71
N SER A 100 -3.98 12.17 -8.47
CA SER A 100 -4.31 10.85 -7.91
C SER A 100 -3.08 10.16 -7.35
N GLY A 101 -1.93 10.28 -8.02
CA GLY A 101 -0.68 9.73 -7.50
C GLY A 101 -0.22 10.43 -6.23
N VAL A 102 -0.34 11.74 -6.16
CA VAL A 102 0.02 12.51 -4.96
C VAL A 102 -0.87 12.11 -3.78
N ILE A 103 -2.17 12.04 -3.99
CA ILE A 103 -3.11 11.62 -2.94
C ILE A 103 -2.76 10.21 -2.46
N LEU A 104 -2.55 9.28 -3.40
CA LEU A 104 -2.21 7.91 -3.08
C LEU A 104 -0.91 7.83 -2.27
N SER A 105 0.11 8.61 -2.65
CA SER A 105 1.38 8.62 -1.94
C SER A 105 1.23 9.11 -0.51
N GLN A 106 0.35 10.07 -0.26
CA GLN A 106 0.08 10.58 1.09
C GLN A 106 -0.66 9.56 1.94
N LEU A 107 -1.62 8.85 1.36
CA LEU A 107 -2.33 7.77 2.04
C LEU A 107 -1.36 6.65 2.44
N ILE A 108 -0.51 6.24 1.51
CA ILE A 108 0.51 5.22 1.75
C ILE A 108 1.45 5.68 2.86
N GLY A 109 1.92 6.91 2.79
CA GLY A 109 2.85 7.45 3.78
C GLY A 109 2.26 7.46 5.19
N ALA A 110 1.00 7.89 5.33
CA ALA A 110 0.34 7.91 6.63
C ALA A 110 0.13 6.51 7.17
N LEU A 111 -0.37 5.60 6.32
CA LEU A 111 -0.66 4.23 6.73
C LEU A 111 0.62 3.49 7.14
N PHE A 112 1.66 3.57 6.32
CA PHE A 112 2.89 2.83 6.56
C PHE A 112 3.67 3.39 7.73
N ARG A 113 3.62 4.69 7.96
CA ARG A 113 4.21 5.30 9.13
C ARG A 113 3.57 4.73 10.39
N ARG A 114 2.27 4.57 10.37
CA ARG A 114 1.54 4.00 11.49
C ARG A 114 1.89 2.53 11.71
N ILE A 115 1.95 1.74 10.64
CA ILE A 115 2.35 0.34 10.70
C ILE A 115 3.78 0.22 11.21
N GLY A 116 4.69 1.06 10.71
CA GLY A 116 6.10 1.04 11.11
C GLY A 116 6.33 1.40 12.58
N GLN A 117 5.38 2.08 13.21
CA GLN A 117 5.43 2.41 14.63
C GLN A 117 4.79 1.33 15.50
N ALA A 118 4.20 0.31 14.89
CA ALA A 118 3.52 -0.75 15.63
C ALA A 118 4.51 -1.51 16.51
N ARG A 119 4.08 -1.81 17.74
CA ARG A 119 4.83 -2.67 18.64
C ARG A 119 4.26 -4.07 18.57
N PRO A 120 5.07 -5.09 18.90
CA PRO A 120 4.57 -6.47 18.85
C PRO A 120 3.33 -6.73 19.70
N ASP A 121 3.13 -5.97 20.77
CA ASP A 121 1.99 -6.11 21.67
C ASP A 121 0.80 -5.25 21.28
N ASP A 122 0.91 -4.44 20.25
CA ASP A 122 -0.18 -3.60 19.78
C ASP A 122 -1.23 -4.46 19.08
N ARG A 123 -2.48 -4.04 19.18
CA ARG A 123 -3.56 -4.70 18.45
C ARG A 123 -3.53 -4.27 17.00
N SER A 124 -3.37 -5.24 16.13
CA SER A 124 -3.24 -4.98 14.69
C SER A 124 -4.43 -4.23 14.11
N ALA A 125 -5.65 -4.62 14.50
CA ALA A 125 -6.85 -3.96 13.98
C ALA A 125 -6.91 -2.50 14.41
N GLN A 126 -6.50 -2.20 15.63
CA GLN A 126 -6.50 -0.83 16.14
C GLN A 126 -5.48 0.02 15.38
N ILE A 127 -4.31 -0.52 15.13
CA ILE A 127 -3.27 0.17 14.38
C ILE A 127 -3.73 0.44 12.96
N PHE A 128 -4.36 -0.56 12.33
CA PHE A 128 -4.89 -0.40 10.98
C PHE A 128 -5.95 0.69 10.93
N ALA A 129 -6.87 0.69 11.90
CA ALA A 129 -7.92 1.70 11.97
C ALA A 129 -7.35 3.10 12.15
N GLN A 130 -6.33 3.24 13.01
CA GLN A 130 -5.66 4.52 13.21
C GLN A 130 -4.95 4.99 11.96
N GLY A 131 -4.28 4.07 11.25
CA GLY A 131 -3.61 4.40 10.00
C GLY A 131 -4.58 4.89 8.95
N MET A 132 -5.73 4.23 8.82
CA MET A 132 -6.76 4.64 7.87
C MET A 132 -7.36 5.99 8.25
N GLN A 133 -7.54 6.25 9.55
CA GLN A 133 -8.05 7.53 10.02
C GLN A 133 -7.06 8.66 9.72
N GLU A 134 -5.78 8.44 9.99
CA GLU A 134 -4.74 9.43 9.69
C GLU A 134 -4.67 9.73 8.20
N ALA A 135 -4.77 8.70 7.37
CA ALA A 135 -4.75 8.87 5.92
C ALA A 135 -5.96 9.66 5.44
N SER A 136 -7.12 9.42 6.05
CA SER A 136 -8.35 10.13 5.72
C SER A 136 -8.30 11.60 6.13
N ASP A 137 -7.62 11.89 7.23
CA ASP A 137 -7.51 13.25 7.77
C ASP A 137 -6.39 14.06 7.10
N ALA A 138 -5.53 13.41 6.37
CA ALA A 138 -4.36 14.05 5.74
C ALA A 138 -4.72 14.97 4.57
#